data_f484cfec6f5109cc34498db914070832
#
_entry.id   f484cfec6f5109cc34498db914070832
#
_cell.length_a   1.000
_cell.length_b   1.000
_cell.length_c   1.000
_cell.angle_alpha   90.00
_cell.angle_beta   90.00
_cell.angle_gamma   90.00
#
_symmetry.space_group_name_H-M   'P 1'
#
loop_
_entity.id
_entity.type
_entity.pdbx_description
1 polymer ?
#
loop_
_entity_poly.entity_id
_entity_poly.type
_entity_poly.pdbx_seq_one_letter_code
_entity_poly.pdbx_strand_id
1 'polypeptide(L)'
;MSAFYRFLLILISRALVMVGLMPLAAFAKAGVAYLLGDDTPKLNGRLSLDFRKHMDRQGMLTTLILGFGWSKEMNYDVSNLKHMKRDITLISLAAPLTYFVSYILIYNLSGALYGLAPDSILLASLFRILRGAAYTGLCFGVIALLPLPPLDGFQIFYQFSWPKFRRWYFSRYKQIMKWSQYILYGIFLLAIITDGEISVIGWLADLWRWAVLDRLVFFHVNFMEIPYKIIKIVFGNNFFYLE
;
A
#
# COMPACT_ATOMS: atom_id res chain seq x y z
N MET A 1 -1.27 26.28 11.74
CA MET A 1 -2.40 25.31 11.59
C MET A 1 -2.60 24.56 12.90
N SER A 2 -3.87 24.36 13.34
CA SER A 2 -4.15 23.64 14.59
C SER A 2 -3.80 22.14 14.47
N ALA A 3 -3.44 21.49 15.59
CA ALA A 3 -3.19 20.05 15.63
C ALA A 3 -4.41 19.23 15.16
N PHE A 4 -5.60 19.69 15.53
CA PHE A 4 -6.87 19.10 15.11
C PHE A 4 -7.06 19.10 13.59
N TYR A 5 -6.74 20.22 12.92
CA TYR A 5 -6.84 20.30 11.47
C TYR A 5 -5.90 19.33 10.76
N ARG A 6 -4.66 19.19 11.24
CA ARG A 6 -3.69 18.21 10.71
C ARG A 6 -4.17 16.78 10.89
N PHE A 7 -4.69 16.46 12.07
CA PHE A 7 -5.29 15.16 12.35
C PHE A 7 -6.42 14.83 11.37
N LEU A 8 -7.33 15.78 11.10
CA LEU A 8 -8.39 15.58 10.12
C LEU A 8 -7.86 15.30 8.72
N LEU A 9 -6.84 16.03 8.25
CA LEU A 9 -6.24 15.78 6.93
C LEU A 9 -5.65 14.38 6.81
N ILE A 10 -4.97 13.91 7.86
CA ILE A 10 -4.41 12.55 7.92
C ILE A 10 -5.53 11.52 7.89
N LEU A 11 -6.57 11.70 8.69
CA LEU A 11 -7.71 10.78 8.76
C LEU A 11 -8.42 10.67 7.40
N ILE A 12 -8.64 11.81 6.72
CA ILE A 12 -9.25 11.84 5.39
C ILE A 12 -8.32 11.16 4.36
N SER A 13 -7.01 11.39 4.41
CA SER A 13 -6.05 10.72 3.55
C SER A 13 -6.10 9.19 3.70
N ARG A 14 -6.15 8.69 4.94
CA ARG A 14 -6.27 7.26 5.25
C ARG A 14 -7.61 6.69 4.81
N ALA A 15 -8.69 7.42 5.00
CA ALA A 15 -10.01 7.04 4.52
C ALA A 15 -10.06 6.93 2.98
N LEU A 16 -9.40 7.85 2.27
CA LEU A 16 -9.28 7.82 0.82
C LEU A 16 -8.52 6.58 0.33
N VAL A 17 -7.44 6.21 1.01
CA VAL A 17 -6.71 4.96 0.71
C VAL A 17 -7.60 3.76 0.96
N MET A 18 -8.28 3.72 2.09
CA MET A 18 -9.14 2.61 2.49
C MET A 18 -10.32 2.41 1.53
N VAL A 19 -11.02 3.48 1.15
CA VAL A 19 -12.22 3.39 0.31
C VAL A 19 -11.89 3.36 -1.18
N GLY A 20 -10.77 3.96 -1.60
CA GLY A 20 -10.36 4.10 -3.00
C GLY A 20 -9.24 3.16 -3.41
N LEU A 21 -8.03 3.34 -2.87
CA LEU A 21 -6.84 2.66 -3.38
C LEU A 21 -6.80 1.16 -3.02
N MET A 22 -7.20 0.78 -1.82
CA MET A 22 -7.20 -0.63 -1.43
C MET A 22 -8.20 -1.47 -2.25
N PRO A 23 -9.46 -1.03 -2.45
CA PRO A 23 -10.38 -1.73 -3.33
C PRO A 23 -9.91 -1.75 -4.79
N LEU A 24 -9.30 -0.68 -5.28
CA LEU A 24 -8.75 -0.61 -6.63
C LEU A 24 -7.64 -1.65 -6.84
N ALA A 25 -6.70 -1.77 -5.88
CA ALA A 25 -5.63 -2.75 -5.92
C ALA A 25 -6.17 -4.19 -5.83
N ALA A 26 -7.15 -4.44 -4.97
CA ALA A 26 -7.82 -5.73 -4.85
C ALA A 26 -8.61 -6.10 -6.12
N PHE A 27 -9.30 -5.13 -6.73
CA PHE A 27 -9.99 -5.30 -8.01
C PHE A 27 -9.00 -5.61 -9.14
N ALA A 28 -7.87 -4.89 -9.22
CA ALA A 28 -6.85 -5.16 -10.23
C ALA A 28 -6.29 -6.59 -10.10
N LYS A 29 -6.01 -7.04 -8.89
CA LYS A 29 -5.56 -8.41 -8.61
C LYS A 29 -6.60 -9.44 -9.05
N ALA A 30 -7.87 -9.22 -8.73
CA ALA A 30 -8.99 -10.06 -9.16
C ALA A 30 -9.17 -10.06 -10.68
N GLY A 31 -9.01 -8.89 -11.31
CA GLY A 31 -9.10 -8.72 -12.75
C GLY A 31 -8.01 -9.47 -13.49
N VAL A 32 -6.77 -9.42 -13.01
CA VAL A 32 -5.67 -10.18 -13.61
C VAL A 32 -5.91 -11.68 -13.50
N ALA A 33 -6.35 -12.20 -12.35
CA ALA A 33 -6.68 -13.62 -12.20
C ALA A 33 -7.79 -14.04 -13.17
N TYR A 34 -8.84 -13.24 -13.30
CA TYR A 34 -9.92 -13.48 -14.25
C TYR A 34 -9.44 -13.49 -15.70
N LEU A 35 -8.62 -12.54 -16.11
CA LEU A 35 -8.06 -12.46 -17.46
C LEU A 35 -7.12 -13.63 -17.80
N LEU A 36 -6.52 -14.25 -16.77
CA LEU A 36 -5.67 -15.43 -16.93
C LEU A 36 -6.45 -16.75 -16.94
N GLY A 37 -7.77 -16.69 -16.82
CA GLY A 37 -8.68 -17.83 -16.99
C GLY A 37 -9.31 -18.37 -15.70
N ASP A 38 -9.11 -17.69 -14.56
CA ASP A 38 -9.71 -18.09 -13.29
C ASP A 38 -10.99 -17.30 -13.00
N ASP A 39 -12.14 -17.95 -13.10
CA ASP A 39 -13.45 -17.36 -12.80
C ASP A 39 -13.74 -17.21 -11.29
N THR A 40 -12.92 -17.78 -10.41
CA THR A 40 -13.13 -17.76 -8.96
C THR A 40 -13.32 -16.35 -8.39
N PRO A 41 -12.50 -15.33 -8.76
CA PRO A 41 -12.69 -13.96 -8.27
C PRO A 41 -14.03 -13.35 -8.71
N LYS A 42 -14.50 -13.66 -9.93
CA LYS A 42 -15.80 -13.21 -10.44
C LYS A 42 -16.95 -13.81 -9.67
N LEU A 43 -16.94 -15.13 -9.47
CA LEU A 43 -17.95 -15.88 -8.71
C LEU A 43 -18.03 -15.40 -7.26
N ASN A 44 -16.91 -15.01 -6.66
CA ASN A 44 -16.83 -14.45 -5.32
C ASN A 44 -17.16 -12.94 -5.26
N GLY A 45 -17.62 -12.33 -6.36
CA GLY A 45 -17.97 -10.91 -6.44
C GLY A 45 -16.82 -9.95 -6.25
N ARG A 46 -15.55 -10.41 -6.49
CA ARG A 46 -14.34 -9.61 -6.33
C ARG A 46 -14.04 -8.69 -7.51
N LEU A 47 -14.70 -8.88 -8.66
CA LEU A 47 -14.65 -7.95 -9.79
C LEU A 47 -15.62 -6.78 -9.56
N SER A 48 -15.36 -6.01 -8.52
CA SER A 48 -16.18 -4.87 -8.10
C SER A 48 -15.29 -3.84 -7.42
N LEU A 49 -15.59 -2.55 -7.61
CA LEU A 49 -14.95 -1.44 -6.90
C LEU A 49 -15.64 -1.12 -5.56
N ASP A 50 -16.69 -1.85 -5.20
CA ASP A 50 -17.33 -1.70 -3.89
C ASP A 50 -16.35 -2.10 -2.79
N PHE A 51 -15.92 -1.09 -2.00
CA PHE A 51 -14.94 -1.30 -0.92
C PHE A 51 -15.38 -2.34 0.11
N ARG A 52 -16.71 -2.49 0.35
CA ARG A 52 -17.27 -3.44 1.32
C ARG A 52 -16.95 -4.90 0.97
N LYS A 53 -16.78 -5.20 -0.31
CA LYS A 53 -16.43 -6.54 -0.80
C LYS A 53 -14.96 -6.88 -0.56
N HIS A 54 -14.09 -5.88 -0.46
CA HIS A 54 -12.64 -6.03 -0.37
C HIS A 54 -12.08 -5.82 1.04
N MET A 55 -12.83 -5.15 1.91
CA MET A 55 -12.31 -4.74 3.20
C MET A 55 -12.56 -5.77 4.30
N ASP A 56 -11.54 -6.01 5.08
CA ASP A 56 -11.63 -6.67 6.38
C ASP A 56 -11.94 -5.64 7.48
N ARG A 57 -12.79 -5.98 8.44
CA ARG A 57 -13.20 -5.04 9.51
C ARG A 57 -12.02 -4.58 10.37
N GLN A 58 -11.13 -5.51 10.72
CA GLN A 58 -9.94 -5.20 11.53
C GLN A 58 -8.95 -4.39 10.69
N GLY A 59 -8.72 -4.80 9.44
CA GLY A 59 -7.88 -4.08 8.49
C GLY A 59 -8.36 -2.65 8.24
N MET A 60 -9.67 -2.39 8.23
CA MET A 60 -10.23 -1.03 8.17
C MET A 60 -9.85 -0.18 9.37
N LEU A 61 -10.11 -0.69 10.57
CA LEU A 61 -9.84 0.04 11.81
C LEU A 61 -8.35 0.36 11.96
N THR A 62 -7.49 -0.62 11.68
CA THR A 62 -6.03 -0.42 11.73
C THR A 62 -5.56 0.58 10.67
N THR A 63 -6.14 0.59 9.47
CA THR A 63 -5.81 1.59 8.44
C THR A 63 -6.15 3.00 8.90
N LEU A 64 -7.31 3.21 9.49
CA LEU A 64 -7.72 4.52 9.97
C LEU A 64 -6.88 5.01 11.15
N ILE A 65 -6.66 4.15 12.15
CA ILE A 65 -5.99 4.52 13.39
C ILE A 65 -4.47 4.59 13.20
N LEU A 66 -3.89 3.51 12.66
CA LEU A 66 -2.44 3.35 12.55
C LEU A 66 -1.88 3.77 11.18
N GLY A 67 -2.73 3.99 10.16
CA GLY A 67 -2.31 4.24 8.79
C GLY A 67 -1.86 2.98 8.04
N PHE A 68 -2.04 1.82 8.65
CA PHE A 68 -1.72 0.51 8.10
C PHE A 68 -2.86 -0.47 8.34
N GLY A 69 -3.12 -1.32 7.35
CA GLY A 69 -4.14 -2.37 7.44
C GLY A 69 -4.03 -3.36 6.30
N TRP A 70 -5.04 -4.16 6.11
CA TRP A 70 -5.08 -5.18 5.06
C TRP A 70 -6.48 -5.27 4.47
N SER A 71 -6.54 -5.69 3.22
CA SER A 71 -7.77 -6.08 2.55
C SER A 71 -8.09 -7.55 2.84
N LYS A 72 -9.34 -7.91 2.67
CA LYS A 72 -9.77 -9.30 2.73
C LYS A 72 -9.06 -10.12 1.64
N GLU A 73 -8.52 -11.27 2.00
CA GLU A 73 -7.82 -12.15 1.08
C GLU A 73 -8.66 -12.48 -0.15
N MET A 74 -8.00 -12.51 -1.30
CA MET A 74 -8.59 -12.93 -2.55
C MET A 74 -8.18 -14.38 -2.84
N ASN A 75 -9.17 -15.25 -2.92
CA ASN A 75 -8.96 -16.63 -3.34
C ASN A 75 -9.01 -16.71 -4.88
N TYR A 76 -8.08 -17.47 -5.45
CA TYR A 76 -8.05 -17.86 -6.84
C TYR A 76 -7.68 -19.34 -6.94
N ASP A 77 -8.13 -20.00 -8.01
CA ASP A 77 -7.87 -21.42 -8.22
C ASP A 77 -6.69 -21.59 -9.19
N VAL A 78 -5.59 -22.10 -8.65
CA VAL A 78 -4.36 -22.32 -9.40
C VAL A 78 -4.55 -23.36 -10.53
N SER A 79 -5.52 -24.28 -10.40
CA SER A 79 -5.78 -25.30 -11.43
C SER A 79 -6.35 -24.71 -12.72
N ASN A 80 -6.96 -23.52 -12.66
CA ASN A 80 -7.49 -22.81 -13.82
C ASN A 80 -6.42 -22.04 -14.59
N LEU A 81 -5.21 -21.91 -14.04
CA LEU A 81 -4.12 -21.12 -14.65
C LEU A 81 -3.30 -21.95 -15.64
N LYS A 82 -3.08 -21.43 -16.86
CA LYS A 82 -2.34 -22.13 -17.92
C LYS A 82 -0.84 -22.23 -17.67
N HIS A 83 -0.25 -21.15 -17.13
CA HIS A 83 1.19 -21.04 -16.88
C HIS A 83 1.45 -20.65 -15.40
N MET A 84 1.33 -21.61 -14.51
CA MET A 84 1.32 -21.44 -13.07
C MET A 84 2.33 -20.39 -12.55
N LYS A 85 3.61 -20.50 -12.89
CA LYS A 85 4.65 -19.57 -12.39
C LYS A 85 4.42 -18.14 -12.85
N ARG A 86 4.20 -17.96 -14.16
CA ARG A 86 3.96 -16.64 -14.77
C ARG A 86 2.68 -16.04 -14.24
N ASP A 87 1.62 -16.81 -14.22
CA ASP A 87 0.28 -16.35 -13.94
C ASP A 87 0.15 -15.95 -12.45
N ILE A 88 0.68 -16.76 -11.53
CA ILE A 88 0.74 -16.39 -10.10
C ILE A 88 1.59 -15.12 -9.89
N THR A 89 2.72 -15.00 -10.61
CA THR A 89 3.56 -13.80 -10.54
C THR A 89 2.80 -12.55 -11.00
N LEU A 90 2.08 -12.63 -12.13
CA LEU A 90 1.27 -11.52 -12.64
C LEU A 90 0.12 -11.13 -11.67
N ILE A 91 -0.58 -12.12 -11.12
CA ILE A 91 -1.63 -11.90 -10.12
C ILE A 91 -1.05 -11.20 -8.88
N SER A 92 0.11 -11.66 -8.41
CA SER A 92 0.76 -11.10 -7.22
C SER A 92 1.36 -9.70 -7.46
N LEU A 93 1.77 -9.37 -8.67
CA LEU A 93 2.27 -8.03 -9.02
C LEU A 93 1.14 -7.01 -9.21
N ALA A 94 -0.07 -7.44 -9.50
CA ALA A 94 -1.17 -6.53 -9.86
C ALA A 94 -1.48 -5.50 -8.76
N ALA A 95 -1.57 -5.91 -7.50
CA ALA A 95 -1.85 -4.99 -6.40
C ALA A 95 -0.69 -4.01 -6.12
N PRO A 96 0.57 -4.43 -5.96
CA PRO A 96 1.71 -3.52 -5.81
C PRO A 96 1.82 -2.51 -6.96
N LEU A 97 1.69 -2.97 -8.21
CA LEU A 97 1.76 -2.09 -9.38
C LEU A 97 0.62 -1.07 -9.38
N THR A 98 -0.59 -1.45 -8.97
CA THR A 98 -1.71 -0.51 -8.84
C THR A 98 -1.38 0.59 -7.85
N TYR A 99 -0.78 0.28 -6.70
CA TYR A 99 -0.36 1.30 -5.73
C TYR A 99 0.72 2.23 -6.30
N PHE A 100 1.72 1.70 -7.01
CA PHE A 100 2.79 2.52 -7.61
C PHE A 100 2.28 3.44 -8.71
N VAL A 101 1.44 2.92 -9.60
CA VAL A 101 0.78 3.74 -10.65
C VAL A 101 -0.10 4.80 -10.00
N SER A 102 -0.90 4.44 -8.99
CA SER A 102 -1.75 5.38 -8.25
C SER A 102 -0.92 6.47 -7.57
N TYR A 103 0.24 6.14 -7.00
CA TYR A 103 1.17 7.13 -6.45
C TYR A 103 1.53 8.17 -7.50
N ILE A 104 2.03 7.74 -8.67
CA ILE A 104 2.45 8.64 -9.75
C ILE A 104 1.29 9.54 -10.19
N LEU A 105 0.12 8.95 -10.44
CA LEU A 105 -1.06 9.68 -10.92
C LEU A 105 -1.56 10.71 -9.90
N ILE A 106 -1.75 10.30 -8.65
CA ILE A 106 -2.26 11.16 -7.58
C ILE A 106 -1.25 12.25 -7.24
N TYR A 107 0.03 11.91 -7.25
CA TYR A 107 1.10 12.86 -6.97
C TYR A 107 1.15 13.97 -8.03
N ASN A 108 1.10 13.63 -9.32
CA ASN A 108 1.03 14.60 -10.42
C ASN A 108 -0.26 15.43 -10.36
N LEU A 109 -1.41 14.77 -10.17
CA LEU A 109 -2.70 15.45 -10.04
C LEU A 109 -2.70 16.47 -8.89
N SER A 110 -2.17 16.09 -7.73
CA SER A 110 -2.10 16.98 -6.57
C SER A 110 -1.26 18.23 -6.84
N GLY A 111 -0.12 18.07 -7.55
CA GLY A 111 0.72 19.19 -7.95
C GLY A 111 0.06 20.12 -8.95
N ALA A 112 -0.62 19.56 -9.95
CA ALA A 112 -1.37 20.33 -10.94
C ALA A 112 -2.50 21.15 -10.28
N LEU A 113 -3.28 20.53 -9.41
CA LEU A 113 -4.37 21.22 -8.68
C LEU A 113 -3.85 22.35 -7.79
N TYR A 114 -2.76 22.14 -7.09
CA TYR A 114 -2.15 23.17 -6.24
C TYR A 114 -1.64 24.37 -7.07
N GLY A 115 -1.08 24.12 -8.26
CA GLY A 115 -0.61 25.14 -9.17
C GLY A 115 -1.70 26.08 -9.70
N LEU A 116 -2.98 25.66 -9.68
CA LEU A 116 -4.10 26.49 -10.16
C LEU A 116 -4.41 27.68 -9.25
N ALA A 117 -4.32 27.51 -7.93
CA ALA A 117 -4.52 28.59 -6.95
C ALA A 117 -3.76 28.26 -5.64
N PRO A 118 -2.45 28.63 -5.56
CA PRO A 118 -1.59 28.29 -4.41
C PRO A 118 -2.08 28.89 -3.10
N ASP A 119 -2.73 30.05 -3.13
CA ASP A 119 -3.22 30.77 -1.96
C ASP A 119 -4.56 30.22 -1.42
N SER A 120 -5.19 29.29 -2.13
CA SER A 120 -6.45 28.70 -1.72
C SER A 120 -6.25 27.68 -0.60
N ILE A 121 -6.82 27.93 0.57
CA ILE A 121 -6.82 27.00 1.72
C ILE A 121 -7.44 25.64 1.32
N LEU A 122 -8.49 25.66 0.49
CA LEU A 122 -9.15 24.45 0.02
C LEU A 122 -8.19 23.59 -0.85
N LEU A 123 -7.53 24.21 -1.84
CA LEU A 123 -6.60 23.49 -2.72
C LEU A 123 -5.34 23.04 -1.96
N ALA A 124 -4.84 23.84 -1.02
CA ALA A 124 -3.74 23.44 -0.15
C ALA A 124 -4.13 22.24 0.73
N SER A 125 -5.37 22.19 1.23
CA SER A 125 -5.88 21.05 2.00
C SER A 125 -6.00 19.81 1.13
N LEU A 126 -6.59 19.93 -0.04
CA LEU A 126 -6.75 18.84 -1.02
C LEU A 126 -5.40 18.30 -1.46
N PHE A 127 -4.45 19.18 -1.74
CA PHE A 127 -3.07 18.81 -2.05
C PHE A 127 -2.46 17.92 -0.96
N ARG A 128 -2.58 18.31 0.33
CA ARG A 128 -2.06 17.55 1.45
C ARG A 128 -2.75 16.19 1.60
N ILE A 129 -4.07 16.15 1.46
CA ILE A 129 -4.85 14.90 1.51
C ILE A 129 -4.40 13.94 0.41
N LEU A 130 -4.30 14.42 -0.83
CA LEU A 130 -3.91 13.59 -1.97
C LEU A 130 -2.46 13.09 -1.83
N ARG A 131 -1.53 13.97 -1.38
CA ARG A 131 -0.13 13.57 -1.11
C ARG A 131 -0.04 12.52 -0.01
N GLY A 132 -0.75 12.72 1.09
CA GLY A 132 -0.83 11.75 2.18
C GLY A 132 -1.41 10.40 1.73
N ALA A 133 -2.47 10.43 0.93
CA ALA A 133 -3.07 9.22 0.37
C ALA A 133 -2.12 8.51 -0.61
N ALA A 134 -1.45 9.24 -1.50
CA ALA A 134 -0.47 8.69 -2.43
C ALA A 134 0.66 7.99 -1.70
N TYR A 135 1.26 8.66 -0.70
CA TYR A 135 2.36 8.09 0.09
C TYR A 135 1.93 6.87 0.91
N THR A 136 0.78 6.93 1.56
CA THR A 136 0.23 5.78 2.29
C THR A 136 -0.01 4.61 1.33
N GLY A 137 -0.57 4.85 0.14
CA GLY A 137 -0.72 3.84 -0.90
C GLY A 137 0.62 3.24 -1.35
N LEU A 138 1.66 4.08 -1.52
CA LEU A 138 3.01 3.62 -1.82
C LEU A 138 3.54 2.66 -0.75
N CYS A 139 3.36 2.99 0.53
CA CYS A 139 3.73 2.11 1.65
C CYS A 139 3.01 0.76 1.56
N PHE A 140 1.72 0.73 1.22
CA PHE A 140 0.99 -0.52 0.98
C PHE A 140 1.58 -1.35 -0.17
N GLY A 141 1.96 -0.69 -1.28
CA GLY A 141 2.61 -1.35 -2.40
C GLY A 141 3.95 -1.99 -2.02
N VAL A 142 4.75 -1.28 -1.24
CA VAL A 142 6.05 -1.78 -0.72
C VAL A 142 5.85 -2.93 0.25
N ILE A 143 4.90 -2.82 1.19
CA ILE A 143 4.57 -3.91 2.12
C ILE A 143 4.17 -5.16 1.35
N ALA A 144 3.30 -5.01 0.34
CA ALA A 144 2.84 -6.13 -0.47
C ALA A 144 4.00 -6.87 -1.17
N LEU A 145 5.10 -6.18 -1.50
CA LEU A 145 6.29 -6.78 -2.12
C LEU A 145 7.28 -7.39 -1.13
N LEU A 146 7.07 -7.28 0.18
CA LEU A 146 7.95 -7.94 1.14
C LEU A 146 7.93 -9.46 0.95
N PRO A 147 9.09 -10.13 1.02
CA PRO A 147 9.18 -11.58 0.87
C PRO A 147 8.76 -12.32 2.15
N LEU A 148 7.63 -11.91 2.73
CA LEU A 148 7.06 -12.46 3.96
C LEU A 148 5.68 -13.06 3.70
N PRO A 149 5.42 -14.36 3.98
CA PRO A 149 4.09 -14.92 3.80
C PRO A 149 3.07 -14.28 4.79
N PRO A 150 1.83 -14.02 4.38
CA PRO A 150 1.19 -14.39 3.09
C PRO A 150 1.27 -13.33 1.99
N LEU A 151 2.18 -12.36 2.06
CA LEU A 151 2.25 -11.21 1.15
C LEU A 151 2.56 -11.62 -0.31
N ASP A 152 2.20 -10.74 -1.24
CA ASP A 152 2.36 -10.97 -2.67
C ASP A 152 3.83 -11.17 -3.09
N GLY A 153 4.76 -10.42 -2.47
CA GLY A 153 6.20 -10.57 -2.71
C GLY A 153 6.72 -11.96 -2.35
N PHE A 154 6.17 -12.57 -1.29
CA PHE A 154 6.50 -13.96 -0.97
C PHE A 154 5.94 -14.94 -2.01
N GLN A 155 4.72 -14.70 -2.53
CA GLN A 155 4.14 -15.54 -3.58
C GLN A 155 5.03 -15.53 -4.83
N ILE A 156 5.52 -14.35 -5.23
CA ILE A 156 6.47 -14.21 -6.34
C ILE A 156 7.76 -14.99 -6.04
N PHE A 157 8.40 -14.71 -4.90
CA PHE A 157 9.63 -15.40 -4.49
C PHE A 157 9.46 -16.92 -4.49
N TYR A 158 8.33 -17.43 -3.99
CA TYR A 158 8.03 -18.85 -3.92
C TYR A 158 7.99 -19.51 -5.30
N GLN A 159 7.48 -18.82 -6.35
CA GLN A 159 7.44 -19.38 -7.72
C GLN A 159 8.84 -19.64 -8.29
N PHE A 160 9.82 -18.84 -7.92
CA PHE A 160 11.19 -18.95 -8.41
C PHE A 160 12.14 -19.67 -7.44
N SER A 161 11.64 -20.06 -6.27
CA SER A 161 12.44 -20.76 -5.26
C SER A 161 12.79 -22.20 -5.70
N TRP A 162 13.89 -22.70 -5.18
CA TRP A 162 14.38 -24.07 -5.48
C TRP A 162 13.57 -25.14 -4.74
N PRO A 163 13.55 -26.40 -5.23
CA PRO A 163 12.71 -27.46 -4.68
C PRO A 163 12.98 -27.81 -3.20
N LYS A 164 14.23 -27.68 -2.74
CA LYS A 164 14.58 -27.90 -1.32
C LYS A 164 13.90 -26.88 -0.42
N PHE A 165 13.89 -25.58 -0.82
CA PHE A 165 13.21 -24.52 -0.08
C PHE A 165 11.70 -24.76 -0.01
N ARG A 166 11.05 -25.13 -1.13
CA ARG A 166 9.60 -25.39 -1.17
C ARG A 166 9.20 -26.52 -0.23
N ARG A 167 9.96 -27.62 -0.21
CA ARG A 167 9.75 -28.75 0.72
C ARG A 167 9.92 -28.31 2.17
N TRP A 168 10.98 -27.55 2.47
CA TRP A 168 11.23 -27.02 3.81
C TRP A 168 10.12 -26.07 4.24
N TYR A 169 9.70 -25.14 3.37
CA TYR A 169 8.60 -24.21 3.64
C TYR A 169 7.30 -24.97 3.91
N PHE A 170 6.94 -25.91 3.07
CA PHE A 170 5.72 -26.70 3.23
C PHE A 170 5.68 -27.48 4.54
N SER A 171 6.81 -28.09 4.94
CA SER A 171 6.91 -28.84 6.20
C SER A 171 6.76 -27.96 7.44
N ARG A 172 7.04 -26.66 7.34
CA ARG A 172 7.00 -25.69 8.45
C ARG A 172 6.02 -24.56 8.23
N TYR A 173 5.09 -24.72 7.31
CA TYR A 173 4.16 -23.69 6.87
C TYR A 173 3.50 -22.91 8.03
N LYS A 174 2.85 -23.61 8.98
CA LYS A 174 2.17 -23.00 10.12
C LYS A 174 3.11 -22.16 10.99
N GLN A 175 4.33 -22.65 11.20
CA GLN A 175 5.34 -21.97 12.01
C GLN A 175 5.87 -20.72 11.31
N ILE A 176 6.15 -20.81 10.02
CA ILE A 176 6.65 -19.70 9.20
C ILE A 176 5.59 -18.61 9.09
N MET A 177 4.32 -18.96 8.85
CA MET A 177 3.20 -18.01 8.84
C MET A 177 3.09 -17.24 10.16
N LYS A 178 3.20 -17.93 11.29
CA LYS A 178 3.16 -17.31 12.61
C LYS A 178 4.33 -16.34 12.83
N TRP A 179 5.55 -16.74 12.48
CA TRP A 179 6.73 -15.88 12.58
C TRP A 179 6.66 -14.67 11.65
N SER A 180 6.17 -14.86 10.44
CA SER A 180 5.96 -13.75 9.49
C SER A 180 5.01 -12.69 10.06
N GLN A 181 3.91 -13.10 10.68
CA GLN A 181 2.99 -12.18 11.34
C GLN A 181 3.67 -11.42 12.49
N TYR A 182 4.46 -12.09 13.31
CA TYR A 182 5.20 -11.43 14.39
C TYR A 182 6.23 -10.43 13.87
N ILE A 183 6.93 -10.76 12.78
CA ILE A 183 7.87 -9.84 12.13
C ILE A 183 7.13 -8.59 11.63
N LEU A 184 5.98 -8.76 10.95
CA LEU A 184 5.17 -7.64 10.49
C LEU A 184 4.69 -6.77 11.67
N TYR A 185 4.15 -7.38 12.73
CA TYR A 185 3.73 -6.64 13.91
C TYR A 185 4.92 -5.93 14.58
N GLY A 186 6.09 -6.57 14.64
CA GLY A 186 7.32 -5.96 15.17
C GLY A 186 7.77 -4.72 14.37
N ILE A 187 7.72 -4.79 13.04
CA ILE A 187 8.05 -3.66 12.16
C ILE A 187 7.11 -2.48 12.42
N PHE A 188 5.79 -2.74 12.54
CA PHE A 188 4.81 -1.69 12.83
C PHE A 188 4.93 -1.15 14.25
N LEU A 189 5.11 -2.04 15.23
CA LEU A 189 5.26 -1.63 16.62
C LEU A 189 6.51 -0.76 16.81
N LEU A 190 7.61 -1.11 16.14
CA LEU A 190 8.84 -0.31 16.15
C LEU A 190 8.59 1.09 15.60
N ALA A 191 7.89 1.20 14.47
CA ALA A 191 7.53 2.49 13.89
C ALA A 191 6.64 3.32 14.83
N ILE A 192 5.71 2.69 15.56
CA ILE A 192 4.83 3.38 16.52
C ILE A 192 5.61 3.86 17.75
N ILE A 193 6.44 2.99 18.36
CA ILE A 193 7.20 3.32 19.59
C ILE A 193 8.23 4.43 19.33
N THR A 194 8.80 4.46 18.13
CA THR A 194 9.80 5.47 17.74
C THR A 194 9.17 6.70 17.09
N ASP A 195 7.83 6.87 17.20
CA ASP A 195 7.10 7.93 16.51
C ASP A 195 7.47 8.02 15.01
N GLY A 196 7.83 6.87 14.40
CA GLY A 196 8.24 6.71 12.99
C GLY A 196 9.68 7.12 12.67
N GLU A 197 10.50 7.47 13.65
CA GLU A 197 11.93 7.68 13.39
C GLU A 197 12.60 6.44 12.79
N ILE A 198 12.19 5.25 13.26
CA ILE A 198 12.65 3.97 12.72
C ILE A 198 11.48 3.30 11.99
N SER A 199 11.23 3.73 10.76
CA SER A 199 10.23 3.12 9.89
C SER A 199 10.89 2.37 8.73
N VAL A 200 11.01 1.05 8.87
CA VAL A 200 11.54 0.18 7.79
C VAL A 200 10.72 0.34 6.51
N ILE A 201 9.41 0.40 6.63
CA ILE A 201 8.50 0.54 5.49
C ILE A 201 8.65 1.92 4.85
N GLY A 202 8.73 2.98 5.66
CA GLY A 202 8.97 4.33 5.19
C GLY A 202 10.29 4.44 4.43
N TRP A 203 11.36 3.89 4.99
CA TRP A 203 12.68 3.86 4.34
C TRP A 203 12.64 3.12 2.99
N LEU A 204 12.01 1.96 2.92
CA LEU A 204 11.85 1.22 1.67
C LEU A 204 10.96 1.98 0.66
N ALA A 205 9.89 2.62 1.11
CA ALA A 205 9.04 3.45 0.27
C ALA A 205 9.81 4.65 -0.31
N ASP A 206 10.63 5.30 0.50
CA ASP A 206 11.47 6.42 0.06
C ASP A 206 12.55 5.98 -0.91
N LEU A 207 13.13 4.79 -0.71
CA LEU A 207 14.08 4.21 -1.66
C LEU A 207 13.43 3.97 -3.04
N TRP A 208 12.22 3.38 -3.07
CA TRP A 208 11.46 3.16 -4.30
C TRP A 208 11.06 4.49 -4.96
N ARG A 209 10.62 5.45 -4.17
CA ARG A 209 10.30 6.79 -4.65
C ARG A 209 11.50 7.43 -5.33
N TRP A 210 12.63 7.53 -4.63
CA TRP A 210 13.85 8.13 -5.14
C TRP A 210 14.40 7.42 -6.38
N ALA A 211 14.44 6.09 -6.37
CA ALA A 211 15.07 5.30 -7.44
C ALA A 211 14.27 5.31 -8.75
N VAL A 212 12.92 5.27 -8.66
CA VAL A 212 12.05 5.02 -9.82
C VAL A 212 10.95 6.06 -9.95
N LEU A 213 10.15 6.27 -8.89
CA LEU A 213 8.85 6.92 -9.01
C LEU A 213 8.97 8.43 -9.18
N ASP A 214 9.91 9.10 -8.49
CA ASP A 214 10.08 10.56 -8.57
C ASP A 214 10.58 11.00 -9.95
N ARG A 215 11.19 10.09 -10.72
CA ARG A 215 11.58 10.37 -12.12
C ARG A 215 10.37 10.45 -13.06
N LEU A 216 9.23 9.90 -12.66
CA LEU A 216 7.97 9.87 -13.41
C LEU A 216 6.99 10.94 -12.92
N VAL A 217 7.40 11.75 -11.93
CA VAL A 217 6.61 12.86 -11.42
C VAL A 217 7.04 14.14 -12.12
N PHE A 218 6.14 14.74 -12.91
CA PHE A 218 6.43 15.93 -13.71
C PHE A 218 6.27 17.25 -12.93
N PHE A 219 5.37 17.28 -11.96
CA PHE A 219 5.12 18.44 -11.12
C PHE A 219 5.99 18.41 -9.85
N HIS A 220 7.27 18.70 -10.03
CA HIS A 220 8.18 18.99 -8.92
C HIS A 220 7.90 20.41 -8.40
N VAL A 221 6.87 20.55 -7.61
CA VAL A 221 6.82 21.69 -6.71
C VAL A 221 7.98 21.49 -5.73
N ASN A 222 8.86 22.49 -5.57
CA ASN A 222 10.04 22.45 -4.69
C ASN A 222 9.69 22.32 -3.19
N PHE A 223 8.82 21.40 -2.87
CA PHE A 223 8.40 21.01 -1.52
C PHE A 223 9.19 19.78 -1.08
N MET A 224 10.52 19.77 -1.25
CA MET A 224 11.36 18.70 -0.67
C MET A 224 11.15 18.56 0.85
N GLU A 225 10.69 19.63 1.51
CA GLU A 225 10.37 19.58 2.95
C GLU A 225 9.00 18.94 3.26
N ILE A 226 8.03 18.99 2.35
CA ILE A 226 6.67 18.48 2.61
C ILE A 226 6.59 16.95 2.61
N PRO A 227 7.21 16.20 1.68
CA PRO A 227 7.27 14.75 1.77
C PRO A 227 7.95 14.26 3.06
N TYR A 228 9.08 14.88 3.43
CA TYR A 228 9.79 14.56 4.66
C TYR A 228 8.96 14.88 5.92
N LYS A 229 8.28 16.03 5.92
CA LYS A 229 7.34 16.40 7.02
C LYS A 229 6.07 15.55 7.03
N ILE A 230 5.56 15.10 5.87
CA ILE A 230 4.43 14.15 5.80
C ILE A 230 4.88 12.76 6.24
N ILE A 231 6.08 12.31 5.89
CA ILE A 231 6.69 11.06 6.36
C ILE A 231 6.82 11.09 7.88
N LYS A 232 7.33 12.18 8.44
CA LYS A 232 7.35 12.41 9.87
C LYS A 232 5.97 12.51 10.51
N ILE A 233 4.95 12.95 9.79
CA ILE A 233 3.57 13.04 10.27
C ILE A 233 2.86 11.68 10.24
N VAL A 234 3.10 10.84 9.23
CA VAL A 234 2.44 9.53 9.10
C VAL A 234 3.13 8.46 9.94
N PHE A 235 4.45 8.61 10.18
CA PHE A 235 5.30 7.62 10.85
C PHE A 235 6.34 8.20 11.81
N GLY A 236 6.32 9.51 12.14
CA GLY A 236 7.39 10.15 12.89
C GLY A 236 7.08 11.34 13.79
N ASN A 237 8.05 11.67 14.62
CA ASN A 237 8.12 12.55 15.80
C ASN A 237 7.44 13.90 15.75
N ASN A 238 6.84 14.35 14.69
CA ASN A 238 6.20 15.67 14.64
C ASN A 238 4.71 15.60 14.37
N PHE A 239 4.04 14.61 14.96
CA PHE A 239 2.58 14.66 15.04
C PHE A 239 2.09 15.95 15.74
N PHE A 240 2.93 16.55 16.58
CA PHE A 240 2.61 17.72 17.39
C PHE A 240 3.47 18.97 17.17
N TYR A 241 4.57 18.90 16.41
CA TYR A 241 5.51 20.01 16.23
C TYR A 241 5.67 20.35 14.76
N LEU A 242 4.79 21.16 14.22
CA LEU A 242 5.04 21.99 13.04
C LEU A 242 4.67 23.41 13.45
N GLU A 243 5.69 24.15 13.86
CA GLU A 243 5.66 25.62 13.83
C GLU A 243 5.52 26.12 12.39
#